data_83e8015adfae2029e229ea15e0283d9e
#
_entry.id   83e8015adfae2029e229ea15e0283d9e
#
_cell.length_a   1.000
_cell.length_b   1.000
_cell.length_c   1.000
_cell.angle_alpha   90.00
_cell.angle_beta   90.00
_cell.angle_gamma   90.00
#
_symmetry.space_group_name_H-M   'P 1'
#
loop_
_entity.id
_entity.type
_entity.pdbx_description
1 polymer ?
#
loop_
_entity_poly.entity_id
_entity_poly.type
_entity_poly.pdbx_seq_one_letter_code
_entity_poly.pdbx_strand_id
1 'polypeptide(L)'
;MRKQQPMIFQKIIFCSLLFYSIFSGTNLKAQTPAIKWWYDLLDASFGQTAAGDIDNDGKLELVFGCYRNDSCVYALNAEDGSLLWKYNTRPAGAEGCNDVAPVIYDVDNDGITEVIVASSCNPTTFCFNGPDGSVKWQAPTRGSDSPPSIADIDNDGKPEILHGEFEGYVICLNAENGSEAWEITVNTNSWIQTAPTIVDLDTDGQLDFVVASWAFSGDTNYIYAYKGSDHSFLWKHAADDVIYHGTAVADLDKDNKPELIIGDYSGKLFVLNGENGSEYWTYTYAPGYYIGAPASVADLDADGNCEVVFCSWYKMIALGYDGTPLWDYSIPGYATAFRGAALADVDNDHKADVVFATSNGLAIALKGTNGTPLWSINLAAHYGDTLDFDHAPVIADFDADDTLDLFVVGGQAFYPDFQHNYGRGYALSIGKGNGPAWLMFQNDIRRQSSLCGNTPISVNENKSNTKSVLVFPNPGTSSVTIEIPHSKKEDQLLVIYNSKGQLMRKIVSVSEERILIETRDWQAGLYFFQLSDKSGCSAQGKFIVE
;
A
#
# COMPACT_ATOMS: atom_id res chain seq x y z
N MET A 1 95.23 34.40 -0.90
CA MET A 1 94.76 33.06 -0.56
C MET A 1 93.64 33.23 0.50
N ARG A 2 92.42 33.27 0.13
CA ARG A 2 91.26 33.36 1.04
C ARG A 2 90.44 32.11 0.87
N LYS A 3 90.31 31.35 1.93
CA LYS A 3 89.42 30.15 2.00
C LYS A 3 87.95 30.64 2.10
N GLN A 4 87.14 30.17 1.15
CA GLN A 4 85.66 30.29 1.24
C GLN A 4 85.14 29.11 2.04
N GLN A 5 84.26 29.39 3.02
CA GLN A 5 83.44 28.43 3.73
C GLN A 5 82.16 28.19 2.96
N PRO A 6 81.57 27.02 2.92
CA PRO A 6 80.27 26.78 2.29
C PRO A 6 79.13 27.05 3.26
N MET A 7 78.10 27.73 2.73
CA MET A 7 76.87 28.04 3.37
C MET A 7 75.97 26.79 3.42
N ILE A 8 75.56 26.37 4.61
CA ILE A 8 74.65 25.27 4.82
C ILE A 8 73.21 25.77 4.60
N PHE A 9 72.56 25.34 3.54
CA PHE A 9 71.13 25.52 3.33
C PHE A 9 70.35 24.47 4.15
N GLN A 10 69.62 24.86 5.22
CA GLN A 10 68.65 24.07 5.88
C GLN A 10 67.40 23.96 5.00
N LYS A 11 67.13 22.77 4.48
CA LYS A 11 65.86 22.42 3.85
C LYS A 11 64.83 22.18 4.95
N ILE A 12 63.84 23.08 5.07
CA ILE A 12 62.64 22.85 5.84
C ILE A 12 61.78 21.90 5.02
N ILE A 13 61.61 20.65 5.49
CA ILE A 13 60.70 19.69 4.92
C ILE A 13 59.32 19.96 5.56
N PHE A 14 58.39 20.54 4.80
CA PHE A 14 56.96 20.58 5.16
C PHE A 14 56.39 19.18 4.94
N CYS A 15 56.17 18.43 6.02
CA CYS A 15 55.40 17.21 6.01
C CYS A 15 53.91 17.58 5.95
N SER A 16 53.32 17.67 4.76
CA SER A 16 51.88 17.70 4.57
C SER A 16 51.32 16.29 4.81
N LEU A 17 50.77 16.06 6.03
CA LEU A 17 49.96 14.89 6.30
C LEU A 17 48.64 15.04 5.53
N LEU A 18 48.56 14.42 4.37
CA LEU A 18 47.28 14.12 3.71
C LEU A 18 46.57 13.05 4.56
N PHE A 19 45.55 13.46 5.31
CA PHE A 19 44.54 12.53 5.81
C PHE A 19 43.75 12.04 4.59
N TYR A 20 44.11 10.90 4.03
CA TYR A 20 43.19 10.08 3.25
C TYR A 20 42.22 9.44 4.23
N SER A 21 41.03 10.04 4.40
CA SER A 21 39.89 9.33 4.92
C SER A 21 39.51 8.26 3.89
N ILE A 22 39.94 7.05 4.15
CA ILE A 22 39.45 5.86 3.45
C ILE A 22 37.97 5.74 3.89
N PHE A 23 37.06 6.35 3.15
CA PHE A 23 35.69 5.90 3.14
C PHE A 23 35.73 4.50 2.47
N SER A 24 35.88 3.47 3.28
CA SER A 24 35.46 2.13 2.89
C SER A 24 33.93 2.20 2.77
N GLY A 25 33.44 2.52 1.59
CA GLY A 25 32.07 2.23 1.23
C GLY A 25 31.93 0.70 1.40
N THR A 26 31.35 0.28 2.51
CA THR A 26 30.79 -1.05 2.60
C THR A 26 29.66 -1.05 1.58
N ASN A 27 29.87 -1.68 0.43
CA ASN A 27 28.77 -2.10 -0.41
C ASN A 27 27.92 -3.02 0.47
N LEU A 28 26.88 -2.47 1.08
CA LEU A 28 25.83 -3.26 1.71
C LEU A 28 25.22 -4.07 0.57
N LYS A 29 25.61 -5.33 0.45
CA LYS A 29 24.90 -6.27 -0.41
C LYS A 29 23.57 -6.53 0.26
N ALA A 30 22.48 -6.46 -0.51
CA ALA A 30 21.18 -6.92 -0.04
C ALA A 30 21.34 -8.31 0.62
N GLN A 31 20.69 -8.48 1.75
CA GLN A 31 20.73 -9.74 2.49
C GLN A 31 20.06 -10.82 1.64
N THR A 32 20.62 -12.03 1.59
CA THR A 32 19.90 -13.16 0.99
C THR A 32 18.66 -13.46 1.83
N PRO A 33 17.46 -13.51 1.23
CA PRO A 33 16.23 -13.82 1.96
C PRO A 33 16.32 -15.14 2.72
N ALA A 34 15.74 -15.17 3.91
CA ALA A 34 15.64 -16.38 4.72
C ALA A 34 14.17 -16.68 5.04
N ILE A 35 13.75 -17.94 4.82
CA ILE A 35 12.41 -18.36 5.20
C ILE A 35 12.30 -18.33 6.74
N LYS A 36 11.36 -17.54 7.27
CA LYS A 36 11.02 -17.49 8.71
C LYS A 36 10.07 -18.63 9.07
N TRP A 37 8.97 -18.70 8.35
CA TRP A 37 7.94 -19.74 8.53
C TRP A 37 7.15 -19.95 7.24
N TRP A 38 6.31 -20.98 7.21
CA TRP A 38 5.33 -21.25 6.15
C TRP A 38 4.06 -21.85 6.74
N TYR A 39 2.97 -21.71 5.98
CA TYR A 39 1.67 -22.26 6.34
C TYR A 39 1.06 -23.01 5.15
N ASP A 40 0.73 -24.31 5.33
CA ASP A 40 0.15 -25.15 4.27
C ASP A 40 -1.35 -24.94 4.15
N LEU A 41 -1.85 -24.87 2.91
CA LEU A 41 -3.24 -24.66 2.54
C LEU A 41 -3.79 -25.86 1.79
N LEU A 42 -5.10 -26.06 1.86
CA LEU A 42 -5.80 -27.15 1.16
C LEU A 42 -6.07 -26.81 -0.31
N ASP A 43 -5.92 -25.57 -0.72
CA ASP A 43 -6.10 -25.10 -2.09
C ASP A 43 -5.14 -23.95 -2.40
N ALA A 44 -5.06 -23.55 -3.68
CA ALA A 44 -4.32 -22.35 -4.06
C ALA A 44 -4.97 -21.10 -3.48
N SER A 45 -4.15 -20.10 -3.22
CA SER A 45 -4.60 -18.74 -2.92
C SER A 45 -4.24 -17.86 -4.10
N PHE A 46 -5.23 -17.33 -4.79
CA PHE A 46 -5.10 -16.35 -5.86
C PHE A 46 -5.51 -14.95 -5.38
N GLY A 47 -6.14 -14.87 -4.20
CA GLY A 47 -6.42 -13.62 -3.51
C GLY A 47 -5.15 -12.97 -3.00
N GLN A 48 -5.16 -11.65 -2.96
CA GLN A 48 -4.07 -10.88 -2.40
C GLN A 48 -4.14 -10.90 -0.87
N THR A 49 -3.01 -10.58 -0.23
CA THR A 49 -2.96 -10.43 1.23
C THR A 49 -3.12 -8.96 1.63
N ALA A 50 -3.77 -8.73 2.77
CA ALA A 50 -3.67 -7.50 3.53
C ALA A 50 -3.02 -7.79 4.89
N ALA A 51 -2.23 -6.85 5.39
CA ALA A 51 -1.62 -6.90 6.72
C ALA A 51 -2.12 -5.74 7.58
N GLY A 52 -2.41 -6.00 8.84
CA GLY A 52 -2.86 -5.01 9.82
C GLY A 52 -2.92 -5.61 11.21
N ASP A 53 -2.85 -4.78 12.23
CA ASP A 53 -3.10 -5.17 13.63
C ASP A 53 -4.62 -5.29 13.82
N ILE A 54 -5.15 -6.52 13.67
CA ILE A 54 -6.59 -6.77 13.70
C ILE A 54 -7.11 -7.24 15.06
N ASP A 55 -6.22 -7.60 15.97
CA ASP A 55 -6.59 -8.02 17.33
C ASP A 55 -6.14 -7.02 18.42
N ASN A 56 -5.49 -5.91 18.03
CA ASN A 56 -5.00 -4.84 18.88
C ASN A 56 -3.91 -5.31 19.86
N ASP A 57 -3.07 -6.29 19.48
CA ASP A 57 -1.94 -6.74 20.29
C ASP A 57 -0.64 -5.95 20.00
N GLY A 58 -0.67 -5.08 18.99
CA GLY A 58 0.44 -4.23 18.54
C GLY A 58 1.34 -4.89 17.51
N LYS A 59 0.94 -6.04 16.96
CA LYS A 59 1.62 -6.75 15.88
C LYS A 59 0.70 -6.83 14.66
N LEU A 60 1.25 -7.31 13.55
CA LEU A 60 0.48 -7.44 12.32
C LEU A 60 -0.06 -8.86 12.16
N GLU A 61 -1.26 -8.96 11.60
CA GLU A 61 -1.80 -10.20 11.05
C GLU A 61 -1.83 -10.12 9.53
N LEU A 62 -1.76 -11.29 8.91
CA LEU A 62 -1.83 -11.51 7.46
C LEU A 62 -3.18 -12.13 7.13
N VAL A 63 -3.99 -11.39 6.37
CA VAL A 63 -5.32 -11.85 5.97
C VAL A 63 -5.35 -12.12 4.47
N PHE A 64 -5.80 -13.31 4.08
CA PHE A 64 -5.93 -13.73 2.68
C PHE A 64 -7.02 -14.79 2.50
N GLY A 65 -7.48 -14.94 1.27
CA GLY A 65 -8.49 -15.93 0.92
C GLY A 65 -7.93 -17.10 0.13
N CYS A 66 -8.62 -18.24 0.17
CA CYS A 66 -8.31 -19.44 -0.59
C CYS A 66 -9.42 -19.81 -1.56
N TYR A 67 -9.02 -20.60 -2.58
CA TYR A 67 -9.89 -21.04 -3.65
C TYR A 67 -10.80 -22.22 -3.22
N ARG A 68 -11.56 -22.72 -4.11
CA ARG A 68 -12.71 -23.64 -4.09
C ARG A 68 -12.75 -24.72 -3.00
N ASN A 69 -11.71 -25.58 -2.88
CA ASN A 69 -11.76 -26.72 -1.96
C ASN A 69 -11.57 -26.29 -0.50
N ASP A 70 -10.76 -25.28 -0.28
CA ASP A 70 -10.55 -24.70 1.04
C ASP A 70 -11.70 -23.76 1.39
N SER A 71 -12.02 -22.83 0.50
CA SER A 71 -13.10 -21.84 0.65
C SER A 71 -12.98 -20.98 1.90
N CYS A 72 -11.78 -20.87 2.49
CA CYS A 72 -11.58 -20.15 3.74
C CYS A 72 -10.92 -18.78 3.51
N VAL A 73 -11.27 -17.84 4.36
CA VAL A 73 -10.49 -16.66 4.68
C VAL A 73 -9.65 -17.00 5.91
N TYR A 74 -8.39 -16.68 5.88
CA TYR A 74 -7.41 -16.92 6.95
C TYR A 74 -6.91 -15.61 7.53
N ALA A 75 -6.70 -15.56 8.83
CA ALA A 75 -5.88 -14.59 9.52
C ALA A 75 -4.77 -15.33 10.28
N LEU A 76 -3.52 -15.00 9.96
CA LEU A 76 -2.33 -15.59 10.60
C LEU A 76 -1.56 -14.48 11.32
N ASN A 77 -1.01 -14.76 12.50
CA ASN A 77 -0.04 -13.88 13.15
C ASN A 77 1.21 -13.77 12.28
N ALA A 78 1.60 -12.57 11.89
CA ALA A 78 2.65 -12.36 10.90
C ALA A 78 4.04 -12.75 11.42
N GLU A 79 4.29 -12.64 12.72
CA GLU A 79 5.57 -12.93 13.32
C GLU A 79 5.95 -14.41 13.32
N ASP A 80 4.98 -15.34 13.41
CA ASP A 80 5.27 -16.77 13.56
C ASP A 80 4.40 -17.70 12.68
N GLY A 81 3.40 -17.15 11.96
CA GLY A 81 2.49 -17.90 11.10
C GLY A 81 1.45 -18.73 11.83
N SER A 82 1.28 -18.53 13.14
CA SER A 82 0.23 -19.20 13.89
C SER A 82 -1.16 -18.70 13.45
N LEU A 83 -2.12 -19.61 13.44
CA LEU A 83 -3.48 -19.30 13.04
C LEU A 83 -4.18 -18.49 14.14
N LEU A 84 -4.56 -17.25 13.83
CA LEU A 84 -5.44 -16.47 14.68
C LEU A 84 -6.88 -16.98 14.51
N TRP A 85 -7.40 -16.92 13.29
CA TRP A 85 -8.70 -17.52 12.95
C TRP A 85 -8.78 -17.89 11.46
N LYS A 86 -9.80 -18.69 11.11
CA LYS A 86 -10.24 -18.90 9.74
C LYS A 86 -11.75 -19.04 9.66
N TYR A 87 -12.32 -18.57 8.56
CA TYR A 87 -13.76 -18.64 8.30
C TYR A 87 -14.03 -19.27 6.94
N ASN A 88 -14.90 -20.29 6.89
CA ASN A 88 -15.31 -20.92 5.64
C ASN A 88 -16.51 -20.18 5.05
N THR A 89 -16.32 -19.54 3.90
CA THR A 89 -17.38 -18.76 3.21
C THR A 89 -18.34 -19.63 2.42
N ARG A 90 -18.13 -20.96 2.38
CA ARG A 90 -18.96 -21.89 1.60
C ARG A 90 -20.34 -22.04 2.22
N PRO A 91 -21.43 -21.73 1.49
CA PRO A 91 -22.77 -22.13 1.90
C PRO A 91 -22.92 -23.66 1.81
N ALA A 92 -23.85 -24.24 2.55
CA ALA A 92 -24.11 -25.68 2.51
C ALA A 92 -24.40 -26.17 1.07
N GLY A 93 -23.49 -26.98 0.52
CA GLY A 93 -23.63 -27.57 -0.82
C GLY A 93 -23.16 -26.71 -2.00
N ALA A 94 -22.51 -25.59 -1.74
CA ALA A 94 -21.91 -24.71 -2.75
C ALA A 94 -20.38 -24.63 -2.62
N GLU A 95 -19.73 -23.92 -3.54
CA GLU A 95 -18.29 -23.59 -3.49
C GLU A 95 -18.11 -22.19 -2.93
N GLY A 96 -17.00 -21.90 -2.24
CA GLY A 96 -16.58 -20.57 -1.83
C GLY A 96 -15.24 -20.24 -2.47
N CYS A 97 -15.14 -19.11 -3.14
CA CYS A 97 -13.87 -18.62 -3.70
C CYS A 97 -13.59 -17.25 -3.12
N ASN A 98 -12.43 -17.08 -2.51
CA ASN A 98 -12.02 -15.84 -1.86
C ASN A 98 -10.69 -15.38 -2.49
N ASP A 99 -10.74 -15.10 -3.79
CA ASP A 99 -9.60 -14.78 -4.64
C ASP A 99 -9.44 -13.28 -4.89
N VAL A 100 -10.08 -12.45 -4.06
CA VAL A 100 -9.91 -10.99 -4.05
C VAL A 100 -9.04 -10.53 -2.88
N ALA A 101 -8.45 -9.35 -3.02
CA ALA A 101 -7.69 -8.73 -1.93
C ALA A 101 -8.62 -8.26 -0.81
N PRO A 102 -8.37 -8.64 0.46
CA PRO A 102 -9.10 -8.10 1.60
C PRO A 102 -8.84 -6.60 1.79
N VAL A 103 -9.71 -5.94 2.55
CA VAL A 103 -9.46 -4.62 3.17
C VAL A 103 -9.53 -4.78 4.68
N ILE A 104 -8.61 -4.14 5.37
CA ILE A 104 -8.54 -4.07 6.84
C ILE A 104 -8.80 -2.62 7.23
N TYR A 105 -9.86 -2.38 8.02
CA TYR A 105 -10.27 -1.03 8.41
C TYR A 105 -11.22 -1.06 9.61
N ASP A 106 -11.15 -0.06 10.50
CA ASP A 106 -12.14 0.17 11.58
C ASP A 106 -13.38 0.84 10.96
N VAL A 107 -14.39 0.03 10.61
CA VAL A 107 -15.54 0.46 9.77
C VAL A 107 -16.59 1.28 10.53
N ASP A 108 -16.60 1.25 11.86
CA ASP A 108 -17.55 1.98 12.69
C ASP A 108 -16.93 2.86 13.77
N ASN A 109 -15.59 3.02 13.70
CA ASN A 109 -14.78 3.84 14.62
C ASN A 109 -14.93 3.43 16.10
N ASP A 110 -15.08 2.14 16.37
CA ASP A 110 -15.15 1.59 17.73
C ASP A 110 -13.76 1.24 18.31
N GLY A 111 -12.73 1.34 17.49
CA GLY A 111 -11.33 1.05 17.82
C GLY A 111 -10.96 -0.43 17.63
N ILE A 112 -11.85 -1.24 17.09
CA ILE A 112 -11.60 -2.61 16.64
C ILE A 112 -11.54 -2.59 15.12
N THR A 113 -10.53 -3.23 14.57
CA THR A 113 -10.35 -3.28 13.11
C THR A 113 -11.13 -4.46 12.53
N GLU A 114 -11.83 -4.24 11.42
CA GLU A 114 -12.56 -5.27 10.69
C GLU A 114 -11.82 -5.69 9.42
N VAL A 115 -12.22 -6.87 8.92
CA VAL A 115 -11.75 -7.47 7.67
C VAL A 115 -12.92 -7.59 6.69
N ILE A 116 -12.79 -6.95 5.52
CA ILE A 116 -13.78 -6.99 4.45
C ILE A 116 -13.29 -7.89 3.33
N VAL A 117 -14.11 -8.86 2.90
CA VAL A 117 -13.80 -9.79 1.81
C VAL A 117 -15.03 -9.94 0.91
N ALA A 118 -14.87 -9.65 -0.38
CA ALA A 118 -15.85 -10.02 -1.39
C ALA A 118 -15.58 -11.47 -1.87
N SER A 119 -16.62 -12.25 -2.13
CA SER A 119 -16.49 -13.63 -2.59
C SER A 119 -17.05 -13.80 -3.99
N SER A 120 -16.31 -14.48 -4.86
CA SER A 120 -16.69 -14.69 -6.25
C SER A 120 -17.68 -15.85 -6.42
N CYS A 121 -17.43 -17.00 -5.80
CA CYS A 121 -18.29 -18.18 -5.93
C CYS A 121 -19.51 -18.18 -5.01
N ASN A 122 -19.41 -17.52 -3.87
CA ASN A 122 -20.54 -17.19 -3.01
C ASN A 122 -20.85 -15.70 -3.16
N PRO A 123 -21.91 -15.30 -3.88
CA PRO A 123 -22.16 -13.88 -4.18
C PRO A 123 -22.55 -13.09 -2.91
N THR A 124 -21.55 -12.85 -2.08
CA THR A 124 -21.67 -12.24 -0.75
C THR A 124 -20.39 -11.47 -0.43
N THR A 125 -20.56 -10.26 0.09
CA THR A 125 -19.47 -9.52 0.74
C THR A 125 -19.59 -9.69 2.25
N PHE A 126 -18.48 -10.09 2.88
CA PHE A 126 -18.38 -10.33 4.31
C PHE A 126 -17.60 -9.24 5.00
N CYS A 127 -18.01 -8.90 6.21
CA CYS A 127 -17.23 -8.14 7.18
C CYS A 127 -17.05 -8.98 8.43
N PHE A 128 -15.82 -9.21 8.82
CA PHE A 128 -15.48 -10.00 10.01
C PHE A 128 -14.90 -9.09 11.08
N ASN A 129 -15.21 -9.37 12.35
CA ASN A 129 -14.48 -8.78 13.46
C ASN A 129 -13.02 -9.29 13.45
N GLY A 130 -12.05 -8.37 13.48
CA GLY A 130 -10.64 -8.72 13.37
C GLY A 130 -10.14 -9.71 14.41
N PRO A 131 -10.43 -9.52 15.72
CA PRO A 131 -9.85 -10.35 16.77
C PRO A 131 -10.24 -11.84 16.73
N ASP A 132 -11.45 -12.17 16.23
CA ASP A 132 -11.98 -13.54 16.33
C ASP A 132 -12.57 -14.11 15.03
N GLY A 133 -12.62 -13.31 13.96
CA GLY A 133 -13.19 -13.72 12.67
C GLY A 133 -14.69 -13.99 12.67
N SER A 134 -15.40 -13.58 13.72
CA SER A 134 -16.87 -13.66 13.73
C SER A 134 -17.47 -12.68 12.72
N VAL A 135 -18.57 -13.08 12.08
CA VAL A 135 -19.23 -12.22 11.08
C VAL A 135 -19.90 -11.04 11.77
N LYS A 136 -19.41 -9.81 11.50
CA LYS A 136 -20.07 -8.56 11.93
C LYS A 136 -21.30 -8.33 11.09
N TRP A 137 -21.17 -8.41 9.77
CA TRP A 137 -22.26 -8.40 8.81
C TRP A 137 -21.89 -9.14 7.51
N GLN A 138 -22.90 -9.47 6.72
CA GLN A 138 -22.74 -9.98 5.36
C GLN A 138 -23.81 -9.36 4.45
N ALA A 139 -23.42 -9.02 3.23
CA ALA A 139 -24.28 -8.40 2.23
C ALA A 139 -24.37 -9.30 0.98
N PRO A 140 -25.58 -9.67 0.52
CA PRO A 140 -25.74 -10.33 -0.77
C PRO A 140 -25.27 -9.41 -1.90
N THR A 141 -24.50 -9.97 -2.84
CA THR A 141 -23.97 -9.28 -4.02
C THR A 141 -24.17 -10.14 -5.26
N ARG A 142 -23.64 -9.73 -6.43
CA ARG A 142 -23.68 -10.56 -7.66
C ARG A 142 -22.46 -11.47 -7.80
N GLY A 143 -21.57 -11.50 -6.78
CA GLY A 143 -20.26 -12.11 -6.84
C GLY A 143 -19.22 -11.17 -7.45
N SER A 144 -17.98 -11.28 -7.01
CA SER A 144 -16.96 -10.32 -7.37
C SER A 144 -15.55 -10.93 -7.35
N ASP A 145 -14.78 -10.64 -8.41
CA ASP A 145 -13.31 -10.76 -8.44
C ASP A 145 -12.64 -9.38 -8.30
N SER A 146 -13.41 -8.34 -8.01
CA SER A 146 -12.92 -6.98 -7.80
C SER A 146 -12.51 -6.78 -6.35
N PRO A 147 -11.25 -6.43 -6.06
CA PRO A 147 -10.85 -6.07 -4.71
C PRO A 147 -11.63 -4.86 -4.21
N PRO A 148 -12.22 -4.92 -3.01
CA PRO A 148 -12.93 -3.78 -2.45
C PRO A 148 -11.99 -2.62 -2.14
N SER A 149 -12.52 -1.41 -2.24
CA SER A 149 -11.91 -0.15 -1.81
C SER A 149 -12.79 0.50 -0.76
N ILE A 150 -12.21 1.32 0.11
CA ILE A 150 -12.95 1.97 1.19
C ILE A 150 -12.60 3.45 1.31
N ALA A 151 -13.61 4.30 1.43
CA ALA A 151 -13.48 5.74 1.70
C ALA A 151 -14.84 6.31 2.14
N ASP A 152 -14.84 7.48 2.80
CA ASP A 152 -16.02 8.35 2.93
C ASP A 152 -16.22 9.04 1.56
N ILE A 153 -16.98 8.37 0.66
CA ILE A 153 -17.04 8.79 -0.75
C ILE A 153 -18.11 9.86 -1.00
N ASP A 154 -19.10 9.97 -0.10
CA ASP A 154 -20.17 10.97 -0.19
C ASP A 154 -20.01 12.13 0.80
N ASN A 155 -18.93 12.12 1.62
CA ASN A 155 -18.61 13.12 2.63
C ASN A 155 -19.66 13.24 3.76
N ASP A 156 -20.29 12.15 4.14
CA ASP A 156 -21.22 12.13 5.28
C ASP A 156 -20.50 11.88 6.63
N GLY A 157 -19.22 11.58 6.59
CA GLY A 157 -18.34 11.30 7.74
C GLY A 157 -18.27 9.82 8.10
N LYS A 158 -18.82 8.94 7.27
CA LYS A 158 -18.77 7.49 7.41
C LYS A 158 -18.12 6.86 6.17
N PRO A 159 -17.38 5.76 6.32
CA PRO A 159 -16.79 5.10 5.16
C PRO A 159 -17.80 4.22 4.41
N GLU A 160 -17.64 4.15 3.09
CA GLU A 160 -18.31 3.20 2.21
C GLU A 160 -17.30 2.23 1.63
N ILE A 161 -17.81 1.03 1.29
CA ILE A 161 -17.07 -0.03 0.59
C ILE A 161 -17.56 -0.09 -0.86
N LEU A 162 -16.65 0.08 -1.80
CA LEU A 162 -16.94 -0.04 -3.23
C LEU A 162 -16.26 -1.28 -3.79
N HIS A 163 -16.95 -2.06 -4.61
CA HIS A 163 -16.33 -3.06 -5.48
C HIS A 163 -17.13 -3.27 -6.78
N GLY A 164 -16.43 -3.74 -7.80
CA GLY A 164 -17.05 -4.17 -9.03
C GLY A 164 -17.73 -5.53 -8.86
N GLU A 165 -18.68 -5.84 -9.71
CA GLU A 165 -19.43 -7.09 -9.69
C GLU A 165 -19.45 -7.75 -11.06
N PHE A 166 -19.75 -9.04 -11.07
CA PHE A 166 -20.17 -9.72 -12.28
C PHE A 166 -21.43 -9.05 -12.83
N GLU A 167 -21.73 -9.27 -14.12
CA GLU A 167 -22.83 -8.62 -14.83
C GLU A 167 -22.66 -7.10 -15.05
N GLY A 168 -21.49 -6.52 -14.70
CA GLY A 168 -21.13 -5.15 -15.10
C GLY A 168 -21.64 -4.04 -14.20
N TYR A 169 -21.75 -4.30 -12.92
CA TYR A 169 -22.17 -3.34 -11.90
C TYR A 169 -21.02 -2.90 -11.00
N VAL A 170 -21.21 -1.78 -10.33
CA VAL A 170 -20.44 -1.37 -9.15
C VAL A 170 -21.42 -1.18 -8.03
N ILE A 171 -21.17 -1.84 -6.91
CA ILE A 171 -21.95 -1.71 -5.67
C ILE A 171 -21.20 -0.86 -4.65
N CYS A 172 -21.93 -0.09 -3.88
CA CYS A 172 -21.45 0.66 -2.73
C CYS A 172 -22.26 0.22 -1.50
N LEU A 173 -21.54 -0.18 -0.46
CA LEU A 173 -22.12 -0.63 0.81
C LEU A 173 -21.68 0.32 1.92
N ASN A 174 -22.62 0.66 2.83
CA ASN A 174 -22.26 1.34 4.08
C ASN A 174 -21.36 0.42 4.91
N ALA A 175 -20.14 0.84 5.20
CA ALA A 175 -19.12 -0.02 5.82
C ALA A 175 -19.52 -0.48 7.23
N GLU A 176 -20.24 0.34 8.00
CA GLU A 176 -20.65 0.05 9.37
C GLU A 176 -21.62 -1.14 9.50
N ASN A 177 -22.43 -1.43 8.46
CA ASN A 177 -23.52 -2.41 8.57
C ASN A 177 -23.80 -3.24 7.33
N GLY A 178 -23.07 -3.01 6.21
CA GLY A 178 -23.20 -3.75 4.96
C GLY A 178 -24.49 -3.48 4.19
N SER A 179 -25.28 -2.48 4.56
CA SER A 179 -26.46 -2.10 3.76
C SER A 179 -26.03 -1.45 2.45
N GLU A 180 -26.72 -1.77 1.36
CA GLU A 180 -26.50 -1.11 0.08
C GLU A 180 -26.80 0.38 0.20
N ALA A 181 -25.79 1.21 -0.10
CA ALA A 181 -25.96 2.65 -0.24
C ALA A 181 -26.49 2.97 -1.66
N TRP A 182 -25.85 2.39 -2.66
CA TRP A 182 -26.25 2.50 -4.06
C TRP A 182 -25.60 1.41 -4.91
N GLU A 183 -26.15 1.18 -6.11
CA GLU A 183 -25.60 0.35 -7.16
C GLU A 183 -25.71 1.10 -8.49
N ILE A 184 -24.67 1.07 -9.30
CA ILE A 184 -24.70 1.61 -10.67
C ILE A 184 -24.42 0.54 -11.71
N THR A 185 -25.05 0.67 -12.86
CA THR A 185 -24.75 -0.14 -14.04
C THR A 185 -23.67 0.55 -14.86
N VAL A 186 -22.52 -0.12 -15.03
CA VAL A 186 -21.41 0.36 -15.86
C VAL A 186 -21.52 -0.20 -17.28
N ASN A 187 -21.55 -1.54 -17.42
CA ASN A 187 -21.70 -2.22 -18.70
C ASN A 187 -22.22 -3.66 -18.48
N THR A 188 -23.49 -3.92 -18.75
CA THR A 188 -24.14 -5.22 -18.51
C THR A 188 -23.60 -6.38 -19.38
N ASN A 189 -22.79 -6.11 -20.41
CA ASN A 189 -22.12 -7.12 -21.22
C ASN A 189 -20.64 -7.28 -20.84
N SER A 190 -20.33 -7.11 -19.57
CA SER A 190 -18.98 -7.22 -19.03
C SER A 190 -18.98 -7.68 -17.56
N TRP A 191 -17.80 -7.96 -17.04
CA TRP A 191 -17.52 -7.97 -15.61
C TRP A 191 -16.74 -6.71 -15.24
N ILE A 192 -16.91 -6.24 -14.01
CA ILE A 192 -16.06 -5.20 -13.41
C ILE A 192 -15.15 -5.90 -12.39
N GLN A 193 -13.94 -6.26 -12.83
CA GLN A 193 -12.97 -7.01 -12.01
C GLN A 193 -11.85 -6.12 -11.47
N THR A 194 -11.73 -4.90 -11.97
CA THR A 194 -10.79 -3.92 -11.43
C THR A 194 -11.23 -3.47 -10.04
N ALA A 195 -10.28 -3.29 -9.11
CA ALA A 195 -10.55 -2.56 -7.88
C ALA A 195 -11.01 -1.14 -8.22
N PRO A 196 -12.11 -0.62 -7.64
CA PRO A 196 -12.43 0.80 -7.80
C PRO A 196 -11.31 1.64 -7.20
N THR A 197 -10.62 2.42 -8.02
CA THR A 197 -9.58 3.33 -7.55
C THR A 197 -10.22 4.65 -7.17
N ILE A 198 -10.08 5.06 -5.89
CA ILE A 198 -10.76 6.22 -5.33
C ILE A 198 -9.78 7.39 -5.21
N VAL A 199 -10.10 8.51 -5.86
CA VAL A 199 -9.28 9.72 -5.90
C VAL A 199 -10.12 10.92 -6.32
N ASP A 200 -9.76 12.14 -5.90
CA ASP A 200 -10.33 13.39 -6.42
C ASP A 200 -9.72 13.66 -7.80
N LEU A 201 -10.46 13.34 -8.87
CA LEU A 201 -9.97 13.39 -10.25
C LEU A 201 -9.92 14.80 -10.83
N ASP A 202 -10.87 15.65 -10.46
CA ASP A 202 -11.02 17.00 -11.01
C ASP A 202 -10.61 18.12 -10.04
N THR A 203 -10.08 17.74 -8.86
CA THR A 203 -9.62 18.62 -7.80
C THR A 203 -10.71 19.55 -7.26
N ASP A 204 -11.97 19.09 -7.25
CA ASP A 204 -13.10 19.82 -6.70
C ASP A 204 -13.27 19.62 -5.17
N GLY A 205 -12.43 18.77 -4.57
CA GLY A 205 -12.42 18.44 -3.14
C GLY A 205 -13.39 17.31 -2.77
N GLN A 206 -14.01 16.66 -3.75
CA GLN A 206 -14.82 15.46 -3.57
C GLN A 206 -14.08 14.25 -4.12
N LEU A 207 -14.34 13.08 -3.57
CA LEU A 207 -13.78 11.86 -4.09
C LEU A 207 -14.59 11.38 -5.29
N ASP A 208 -13.87 10.86 -6.29
CA ASP A 208 -14.37 10.20 -7.47
C ASP A 208 -13.87 8.76 -7.49
N PHE A 209 -14.35 7.94 -8.43
CA PHE A 209 -13.82 6.59 -8.59
C PHE A 209 -13.69 6.18 -10.05
N VAL A 210 -12.71 5.30 -10.28
CA VAL A 210 -12.38 4.75 -11.60
C VAL A 210 -12.50 3.23 -11.56
N VAL A 211 -13.15 2.67 -12.58
CA VAL A 211 -13.25 1.23 -12.83
C VAL A 211 -13.04 0.93 -14.31
N ALA A 212 -12.72 -0.33 -14.63
CA ALA A 212 -12.62 -0.74 -16.02
C ALA A 212 -13.39 -2.04 -16.28
N SER A 213 -13.81 -2.22 -17.52
CA SER A 213 -14.60 -3.38 -17.93
C SER A 213 -13.73 -4.50 -18.49
N TRP A 214 -14.14 -5.73 -18.16
CA TRP A 214 -13.80 -6.93 -18.87
C TRP A 214 -14.99 -7.28 -19.76
N ALA A 215 -15.05 -6.71 -20.96
CA ALA A 215 -16.17 -6.89 -21.87
C ALA A 215 -16.12 -8.26 -22.57
N PHE A 216 -17.30 -8.84 -22.80
CA PHE A 216 -17.42 -10.10 -23.52
C PHE A 216 -17.22 -9.89 -25.03
N SER A 217 -16.96 -10.98 -25.75
CA SER A 217 -16.65 -10.96 -27.17
C SER A 217 -17.63 -10.10 -27.98
N GLY A 218 -17.09 -9.12 -28.70
CA GLY A 218 -17.83 -8.20 -29.58
C GLY A 218 -18.13 -6.83 -29.00
N ASP A 219 -17.83 -6.60 -27.72
CA ASP A 219 -17.94 -5.29 -27.09
C ASP A 219 -16.58 -4.63 -26.90
N THR A 220 -16.59 -3.31 -26.73
CA THR A 220 -15.39 -2.51 -26.45
C THR A 220 -15.17 -2.43 -24.94
N ASN A 221 -13.92 -2.62 -24.53
CA ASN A 221 -13.49 -2.38 -23.17
C ASN A 221 -13.28 -0.88 -22.94
N TYR A 222 -13.64 -0.43 -21.75
CA TYR A 222 -13.47 0.98 -21.39
C TYR A 222 -12.95 1.10 -19.96
N ILE A 223 -12.23 2.18 -19.72
CA ILE A 223 -11.95 2.76 -18.41
C ILE A 223 -13.03 3.81 -18.18
N TYR A 224 -13.70 3.79 -17.03
CA TYR A 224 -14.81 4.69 -16.69
C TYR A 224 -14.49 5.45 -15.42
N ALA A 225 -14.84 6.74 -15.39
CA ALA A 225 -14.79 7.58 -14.20
C ALA A 225 -16.18 8.10 -13.85
N TYR A 226 -16.44 8.15 -12.56
CA TYR A 226 -17.70 8.59 -11.96
C TYR A 226 -17.44 9.48 -10.75
N LYS A 227 -18.32 10.47 -10.51
CA LYS A 227 -18.34 11.20 -9.25
C LYS A 227 -18.78 10.29 -8.10
N GLY A 228 -18.09 10.41 -6.96
CA GLY A 228 -18.51 9.65 -5.77
C GLY A 228 -19.79 10.19 -5.14
N SER A 229 -19.96 11.52 -5.10
CA SER A 229 -21.03 12.18 -4.39
C SER A 229 -22.44 11.94 -4.95
N ASP A 230 -22.61 11.81 -6.27
CA ASP A 230 -23.90 11.62 -6.95
C ASP A 230 -23.89 10.54 -8.03
N HIS A 231 -22.76 9.80 -8.16
CA HIS A 231 -22.53 8.69 -9.09
C HIS A 231 -22.67 9.11 -10.57
N SER A 232 -22.65 10.41 -10.85
CA SER A 232 -22.74 10.91 -12.22
C SER A 232 -21.51 10.53 -13.01
N PHE A 233 -21.74 10.15 -14.27
CA PHE A 233 -20.69 9.79 -15.20
C PHE A 233 -19.83 11.01 -15.53
N LEU A 234 -18.49 10.88 -15.38
CA LEU A 234 -17.53 11.91 -15.76
C LEU A 234 -17.05 11.71 -17.21
N TRP A 235 -16.35 10.61 -17.43
CA TRP A 235 -15.79 10.28 -18.74
C TRP A 235 -15.52 8.78 -18.88
N LYS A 236 -15.24 8.36 -20.10
CA LYS A 236 -14.69 7.03 -20.38
C LYS A 236 -13.64 7.07 -21.48
N HIS A 237 -12.67 6.17 -21.39
CA HIS A 237 -11.60 5.98 -22.36
C HIS A 237 -11.65 4.55 -22.92
N ALA A 238 -11.53 4.37 -24.24
CA ALA A 238 -11.54 3.04 -24.85
C ALA A 238 -10.19 2.34 -24.67
N ALA A 239 -10.20 1.09 -24.21
CA ALA A 239 -9.04 0.22 -24.17
C ALA A 239 -9.03 -0.72 -25.39
N ASP A 240 -7.83 -1.19 -25.77
CA ASP A 240 -7.65 -2.05 -26.93
C ASP A 240 -8.03 -3.52 -26.63
N ASP A 241 -7.99 -3.93 -25.33
CA ASP A 241 -8.38 -5.27 -24.87
C ASP A 241 -8.92 -5.20 -23.43
N VAL A 242 -9.22 -6.34 -22.83
CA VAL A 242 -9.75 -6.46 -21.46
C VAL A 242 -8.76 -5.93 -20.42
N ILE A 243 -9.30 -5.40 -19.34
CA ILE A 243 -8.55 -4.91 -18.18
C ILE A 243 -8.97 -5.72 -16.96
N TYR A 244 -7.98 -6.26 -16.21
CA TYR A 244 -8.25 -7.16 -15.10
C TYR A 244 -8.05 -6.52 -13.73
N HIS A 245 -6.94 -5.81 -13.51
CA HIS A 245 -6.63 -5.22 -12.21
C HIS A 245 -6.79 -3.70 -12.24
N GLY A 246 -6.71 -3.09 -11.07
CA GLY A 246 -7.00 -1.68 -10.88
C GLY A 246 -5.98 -0.72 -11.48
N THR A 247 -6.24 0.54 -11.27
CA THR A 247 -5.47 1.67 -11.76
C THR A 247 -4.46 2.12 -10.71
N ALA A 248 -3.24 2.50 -11.11
CA ALA A 248 -2.36 3.26 -10.24
C ALA A 248 -2.60 4.77 -10.44
N VAL A 249 -2.24 5.58 -9.44
CA VAL A 249 -2.50 7.03 -9.42
C VAL A 249 -1.24 7.79 -9.01
N ALA A 250 -0.89 8.82 -9.75
CA ALA A 250 0.17 9.76 -9.38
C ALA A 250 0.01 11.08 -10.13
N ASP A 251 0.49 12.18 -9.55
CA ASP A 251 0.71 13.45 -10.24
C ASP A 251 2.08 13.38 -10.92
N LEU A 252 2.10 12.89 -12.18
CA LEU A 252 3.34 12.61 -12.92
C LEU A 252 3.97 13.88 -13.49
N ASP A 253 3.16 14.84 -13.91
CA ASP A 253 3.64 16.09 -14.52
C ASP A 253 3.71 17.28 -13.55
N LYS A 254 3.33 17.06 -12.29
CA LYS A 254 3.37 18.04 -11.19
C LYS A 254 2.47 19.24 -11.40
N ASP A 255 1.34 19.03 -12.06
CA ASP A 255 0.32 20.06 -12.22
C ASP A 255 -0.71 20.09 -11.07
N ASN A 256 -0.55 19.21 -10.07
CA ASN A 256 -1.41 18.94 -8.91
C ASN A 256 -2.74 18.27 -9.28
N LYS A 257 -2.79 17.57 -10.40
CA LYS A 257 -3.90 16.69 -10.76
C LYS A 257 -3.38 15.27 -10.94
N PRO A 258 -4.21 14.25 -10.67
CA PRO A 258 -3.77 12.88 -10.78
C PRO A 258 -3.78 12.38 -12.23
N GLU A 259 -2.73 11.65 -12.63
CA GLU A 259 -2.77 10.76 -13.77
C GLU A 259 -3.14 9.35 -13.32
N LEU A 260 -3.85 8.66 -14.23
CA LEU A 260 -4.29 7.27 -14.07
C LEU A 260 -3.44 6.36 -14.94
N ILE A 261 -2.81 5.36 -14.33
CA ILE A 261 -1.91 4.42 -15.01
C ILE A 261 -2.56 3.03 -15.03
N ILE A 262 -2.90 2.52 -16.21
CA ILE A 262 -3.62 1.26 -16.35
C ILE A 262 -3.17 0.49 -17.61
N GLY A 263 -2.98 -0.82 -17.48
CA GLY A 263 -2.60 -1.70 -18.57
C GLY A 263 -3.73 -2.61 -19.02
N ASP A 264 -3.71 -3.02 -20.28
CA ASP A 264 -4.66 -3.98 -20.84
C ASP A 264 -3.99 -5.26 -21.40
N TYR A 265 -4.80 -6.22 -21.83
CA TYR A 265 -4.30 -7.48 -22.35
C TYR A 265 -3.75 -7.40 -23.78
N SER A 266 -3.92 -6.28 -24.49
CA SER A 266 -3.18 -6.03 -25.74
C SER A 266 -1.69 -5.79 -25.51
N GLY A 267 -1.31 -5.46 -24.25
CA GLY A 267 0.03 -5.07 -23.84
C GLY A 267 0.27 -3.57 -23.89
N LYS A 268 -0.78 -2.78 -23.95
CA LYS A 268 -0.71 -1.32 -23.92
C LYS A 268 -0.92 -0.81 -22.50
N LEU A 269 -0.01 0.05 -22.06
CA LEU A 269 -0.14 0.85 -20.85
C LEU A 269 -0.67 2.23 -21.26
N PHE A 270 -1.75 2.64 -20.65
CA PHE A 270 -2.33 3.98 -20.78
C PHE A 270 -1.96 4.81 -19.57
N VAL A 271 -1.59 6.05 -19.81
CA VAL A 271 -1.54 7.08 -18.78
C VAL A 271 -2.47 8.21 -19.19
N LEU A 272 -3.50 8.42 -18.38
CA LEU A 272 -4.63 9.30 -18.69
C LEU A 272 -4.69 10.44 -17.69
N ASN A 273 -4.99 11.64 -18.15
CA ASN A 273 -5.33 12.77 -17.29
C ASN A 273 -6.63 12.46 -16.53
N GLY A 274 -6.59 12.50 -15.20
CA GLY A 274 -7.70 12.10 -14.33
C GLY A 274 -8.97 12.92 -14.55
N GLU A 275 -8.83 14.24 -14.76
CA GLU A 275 -9.97 15.15 -14.88
C GLU A 275 -10.83 14.94 -16.14
N ASN A 276 -10.29 14.30 -17.19
CA ASN A 276 -11.01 14.21 -18.46
C ASN A 276 -10.80 12.91 -19.27
N GLY A 277 -9.94 12.01 -18.79
CA GLY A 277 -9.64 10.72 -19.44
C GLY A 277 -8.87 10.84 -20.76
N SER A 278 -8.29 12.00 -21.09
CA SER A 278 -7.45 12.14 -22.28
C SER A 278 -6.09 11.47 -22.08
N GLU A 279 -5.51 10.91 -23.14
CA GLU A 279 -4.18 10.30 -23.07
C GLU A 279 -3.14 11.38 -22.74
N TYR A 280 -2.37 11.18 -21.62
CA TYR A 280 -1.15 11.92 -21.35
C TYR A 280 -0.01 11.30 -22.17
N TRP A 281 0.21 9.99 -22.03
CA TRP A 281 1.04 9.18 -22.91
C TRP A 281 0.63 7.70 -22.85
N THR A 282 1.14 6.91 -23.79
CA THR A 282 0.94 5.46 -23.81
C THR A 282 2.25 4.75 -24.10
N TYR A 283 2.35 3.50 -23.64
CA TYR A 283 3.52 2.67 -23.88
C TYR A 283 3.12 1.25 -24.24
N THR A 284 3.86 0.61 -25.17
CA THR A 284 3.71 -0.81 -25.49
C THR A 284 5.09 -1.43 -25.64
N TYR A 285 5.43 -2.39 -24.78
CA TYR A 285 6.69 -3.12 -24.91
C TYR A 285 6.70 -3.99 -26.17
N ALA A 286 5.73 -4.87 -26.29
CA ALA A 286 5.52 -5.69 -27.48
C ALA A 286 4.03 -6.05 -27.60
N PRO A 287 3.44 -5.95 -28.81
CA PRO A 287 2.03 -6.30 -29.01
C PRO A 287 1.71 -7.73 -28.57
N GLY A 288 0.64 -7.91 -27.80
CA GLY A 288 0.21 -9.20 -27.26
C GLY A 288 0.98 -9.66 -26.01
N TYR A 289 1.89 -8.87 -25.48
CA TYR A 289 2.50 -9.09 -24.17
C TYR A 289 1.59 -8.43 -23.11
N TYR A 290 0.54 -9.14 -22.74
CA TYR A 290 -0.50 -8.61 -21.86
C TYR A 290 0.04 -8.00 -20.57
N ILE A 291 -0.65 -6.97 -20.10
CA ILE A 291 -0.43 -6.36 -18.78
C ILE A 291 -1.62 -6.77 -17.92
N GLY A 292 -1.41 -7.73 -17.03
CA GLY A 292 -2.45 -8.22 -16.12
C GLY A 292 -2.38 -7.56 -14.75
N ALA A 293 -1.20 -7.08 -14.37
CA ALA A 293 -0.93 -6.46 -13.08
C ALA A 293 -1.27 -4.96 -13.09
N PRO A 294 -1.70 -4.39 -11.94
CA PRO A 294 -1.65 -2.95 -11.77
C PRO A 294 -0.20 -2.47 -11.82
N ALA A 295 0.02 -1.26 -12.28
CA ALA A 295 1.31 -0.60 -12.13
C ALA A 295 1.55 -0.23 -10.66
N SER A 296 2.82 -0.05 -10.29
CA SER A 296 3.24 0.51 -9.01
C SER A 296 4.10 1.76 -9.27
N VAL A 297 3.92 2.80 -8.48
CA VAL A 297 4.54 4.11 -8.74
C VAL A 297 5.34 4.59 -7.54
N ALA A 298 6.58 4.99 -7.76
CA ALA A 298 7.45 5.59 -6.75
C ALA A 298 8.55 6.43 -7.40
N ASP A 299 9.18 7.33 -6.63
CA ASP A 299 10.45 7.96 -6.97
C ASP A 299 11.58 6.94 -6.72
N LEU A 300 11.95 6.20 -7.78
CA LEU A 300 12.91 5.08 -7.69
C LEU A 300 14.37 5.54 -7.63
N ASP A 301 14.68 6.76 -8.03
CA ASP A 301 16.06 7.23 -8.10
C ASP A 301 16.33 8.47 -7.23
N ALA A 302 15.32 8.95 -6.52
CA ALA A 302 15.32 10.10 -5.63
C ALA A 302 15.61 11.43 -6.37
N ASP A 303 15.12 11.56 -7.60
CA ASP A 303 15.24 12.79 -8.39
C ASP A 303 14.01 13.71 -8.20
N GLY A 304 12.99 13.22 -7.48
CA GLY A 304 11.74 13.89 -7.17
C GLY A 304 10.66 13.72 -8.23
N ASN A 305 10.89 12.98 -9.31
CA ASN A 305 9.85 12.53 -10.24
C ASN A 305 9.43 11.10 -9.88
N CYS A 306 8.30 10.68 -10.41
CA CYS A 306 7.77 9.35 -10.12
C CYS A 306 7.95 8.43 -11.32
N GLU A 307 8.49 7.24 -11.08
CA GLU A 307 8.63 6.19 -12.08
C GLU A 307 7.46 5.23 -11.99
N VAL A 308 7.13 4.65 -13.15
CA VAL A 308 6.05 3.68 -13.32
C VAL A 308 6.64 2.29 -13.54
N VAL A 309 6.33 1.36 -12.63
CA VAL A 309 6.76 -0.05 -12.70
C VAL A 309 5.58 -0.94 -13.00
N PHE A 310 5.71 -1.83 -13.97
CA PHE A 310 4.66 -2.79 -14.31
C PHE A 310 5.23 -4.07 -14.94
N CYS A 311 4.42 -5.13 -14.92
CA CYS A 311 4.77 -6.40 -15.56
C CYS A 311 4.01 -6.54 -16.90
N SER A 312 4.75 -6.68 -18.00
CA SER A 312 4.20 -7.03 -19.32
C SER A 312 4.65 -8.44 -19.67
N TRP A 313 3.73 -9.41 -19.54
CA TRP A 313 3.99 -10.84 -19.61
C TRP A 313 5.16 -11.22 -18.66
N TYR A 314 6.34 -11.63 -19.22
CA TYR A 314 7.53 -12.02 -18.44
C TYR A 314 8.57 -10.89 -18.29
N LYS A 315 8.15 -9.65 -18.51
CA LYS A 315 9.01 -8.48 -18.40
C LYS A 315 8.55 -7.57 -17.27
N MET A 316 9.41 -7.37 -16.28
CA MET A 316 9.27 -6.26 -15.35
C MET A 316 9.92 -5.03 -15.99
N ILE A 317 9.21 -3.92 -16.07
CA ILE A 317 9.58 -2.72 -16.82
C ILE A 317 9.42 -1.50 -15.92
N ALA A 318 10.39 -0.58 -15.97
CA ALA A 318 10.26 0.75 -15.39
C ALA A 318 10.34 1.82 -16.48
N LEU A 319 9.44 2.78 -16.38
CA LEU A 319 9.39 3.97 -17.22
C LEU A 319 9.52 5.21 -16.34
N GLY A 320 10.11 6.27 -16.88
CA GLY A 320 10.07 7.60 -16.29
C GLY A 320 8.65 8.20 -16.33
N TYR A 321 8.44 9.28 -15.59
CA TYR A 321 7.18 10.02 -15.52
C TYR A 321 6.61 10.44 -16.89
N ASP A 322 7.48 10.58 -17.89
CA ASP A 322 7.14 10.97 -19.27
C ASP A 322 6.98 9.77 -20.24
N GLY A 323 7.00 8.54 -19.70
CA GLY A 323 6.90 7.30 -20.49
C GLY A 323 8.20 6.84 -21.12
N THR A 324 9.35 7.48 -20.83
CA THR A 324 10.65 7.04 -21.35
C THR A 324 11.10 5.75 -20.67
N PRO A 325 11.55 4.72 -21.42
CA PRO A 325 12.06 3.48 -20.82
C PRO A 325 13.35 3.73 -20.02
N LEU A 326 13.34 3.27 -18.75
CA LEU A 326 14.51 3.33 -17.88
C LEU A 326 15.26 1.99 -17.87
N TRP A 327 14.54 0.92 -17.57
CA TRP A 327 15.10 -0.43 -17.58
C TRP A 327 14.01 -1.48 -17.79
N ASP A 328 14.41 -2.69 -18.22
CA ASP A 328 13.58 -3.88 -18.21
C ASP A 328 14.34 -5.09 -17.67
N TYR A 329 13.64 -6.00 -17.02
CA TYR A 329 14.16 -7.24 -16.50
C TYR A 329 13.34 -8.43 -17.05
N SER A 330 14.03 -9.44 -17.60
CA SER A 330 13.38 -10.68 -18.05
C SER A 330 13.23 -11.64 -16.89
N ILE A 331 11.99 -11.94 -16.52
CA ILE A 331 11.69 -12.90 -15.47
C ILE A 331 12.11 -14.31 -15.94
N PRO A 332 12.88 -15.07 -15.14
CA PRO A 332 13.36 -16.39 -15.53
C PRO A 332 12.23 -17.37 -15.84
N GLY A 333 12.44 -18.19 -16.87
CA GLY A 333 11.48 -19.22 -17.26
C GLY A 333 10.22 -18.70 -17.98
N TYR A 334 10.24 -17.44 -18.44
CA TYR A 334 9.07 -16.76 -19.04
C TYR A 334 7.86 -16.69 -18.10
N ALA A 335 8.10 -16.69 -16.79
CA ALA A 335 7.07 -16.55 -15.78
C ALA A 335 6.55 -15.12 -15.70
N THR A 336 5.39 -14.94 -15.11
CA THR A 336 4.73 -13.64 -14.93
C THR A 336 4.75 -13.21 -13.47
N ALA A 337 4.63 -11.89 -13.23
CA ALA A 337 4.26 -11.32 -11.94
C ALA A 337 2.85 -10.72 -12.10
N PHE A 338 1.85 -11.59 -12.11
CA PHE A 338 0.51 -11.29 -12.60
C PHE A 338 -0.28 -10.31 -11.72
N ARG A 339 0.06 -10.21 -10.43
CA ARG A 339 -0.59 -9.29 -9.47
C ARG A 339 0.26 -8.04 -9.16
N GLY A 340 1.41 -7.87 -9.84
CA GLY A 340 2.24 -6.69 -9.71
C GLY A 340 3.36 -6.80 -8.67
N ALA A 341 3.94 -5.66 -8.38
CA ALA A 341 5.08 -5.53 -7.47
C ALA A 341 4.73 -4.67 -6.26
N ALA A 342 5.37 -4.98 -5.13
CA ALA A 342 5.48 -4.09 -3.99
C ALA A 342 6.74 -3.24 -4.12
N LEU A 343 6.72 -2.02 -3.60
CA LEU A 343 7.86 -1.10 -3.63
C LEU A 343 8.30 -0.80 -2.19
N ALA A 344 9.59 -1.05 -1.89
CA ALA A 344 10.19 -0.76 -0.60
C ALA A 344 11.71 -0.68 -0.74
N ASP A 345 12.38 0.13 0.09
CA ASP A 345 13.85 0.13 0.19
C ASP A 345 14.30 -1.15 0.93
N VAL A 346 14.71 -2.18 0.19
CA VAL A 346 15.13 -3.48 0.77
C VAL A 346 16.64 -3.64 0.86
N ASP A 347 17.44 -2.73 0.31
CA ASP A 347 18.89 -2.73 0.43
C ASP A 347 19.44 -1.59 1.30
N ASN A 348 18.54 -0.78 1.88
CA ASN A 348 18.83 0.35 2.77
C ASN A 348 19.67 1.46 2.13
N ASP A 349 19.40 1.75 0.86
CA ASP A 349 20.05 2.84 0.13
C ASP A 349 19.18 4.12 0.04
N HIS A 350 18.01 4.11 0.71
CA HIS A 350 17.00 5.16 0.75
C HIS A 350 16.27 5.41 -0.57
N LYS A 351 16.18 4.40 -1.41
CA LYS A 351 15.44 4.39 -2.66
C LYS A 351 14.53 3.17 -2.71
N ALA A 352 13.37 3.31 -3.30
CA ALA A 352 12.47 2.19 -3.43
C ALA A 352 13.01 1.15 -4.43
N ASP A 353 12.99 -0.12 -4.04
CA ASP A 353 13.28 -1.29 -4.85
C ASP A 353 12.00 -1.99 -5.26
N VAL A 354 12.08 -2.86 -6.27
CA VAL A 354 10.93 -3.55 -6.85
C VAL A 354 10.92 -5.01 -6.43
N VAL A 355 9.91 -5.41 -5.64
CA VAL A 355 9.79 -6.76 -5.09
C VAL A 355 8.54 -7.43 -5.62
N PHE A 356 8.66 -8.62 -6.18
CA PHE A 356 7.55 -9.35 -6.77
C PHE A 356 7.70 -10.86 -6.65
N ALA A 357 6.58 -11.56 -6.74
CA ALA A 357 6.52 -13.02 -6.83
C ALA A 357 6.09 -13.45 -8.24
N THR A 358 6.36 -14.70 -8.61
CA THR A 358 6.22 -15.15 -9.99
C THR A 358 5.43 -16.47 -10.10
N SER A 359 4.80 -16.67 -11.24
CA SER A 359 4.01 -17.88 -11.55
C SER A 359 4.83 -19.19 -11.58
N ASN A 360 6.15 -19.13 -11.47
CA ASN A 360 7.02 -20.31 -11.34
C ASN A 360 7.71 -20.45 -9.99
N GLY A 361 7.18 -19.78 -8.97
CA GLY A 361 7.59 -19.96 -7.58
C GLY A 361 8.82 -19.21 -7.13
N LEU A 362 9.22 -18.14 -7.83
CA LEU A 362 10.30 -17.27 -7.39
C LEU A 362 9.75 -16.05 -6.64
N ALA A 363 10.45 -15.60 -5.60
CA ALA A 363 10.37 -14.24 -5.11
C ALA A 363 11.67 -13.50 -5.49
N ILE A 364 11.54 -12.29 -6.01
CA ILE A 364 12.65 -11.53 -6.63
C ILE A 364 12.59 -10.09 -6.15
N ALA A 365 13.76 -9.51 -5.83
CA ALA A 365 13.92 -8.07 -5.68
C ALA A 365 14.90 -7.52 -6.72
N LEU A 366 14.52 -6.41 -7.32
CA LEU A 366 15.35 -5.65 -8.25
C LEU A 366 15.62 -4.27 -7.68
N LYS A 367 16.81 -3.78 -7.91
CA LYS A 367 17.16 -2.40 -7.58
C LYS A 367 16.31 -1.44 -8.41
N GLY A 368 15.57 -0.56 -7.74
CA GLY A 368 14.63 0.33 -8.42
C GLY A 368 15.29 1.24 -9.45
N THR A 369 16.48 1.75 -9.16
CA THR A 369 17.20 2.68 -10.03
C THR A 369 17.60 2.11 -11.40
N ASN A 370 17.77 0.79 -11.54
CA ASN A 370 18.37 0.21 -12.76
C ASN A 370 17.94 -1.23 -13.09
N GLY A 371 17.00 -1.83 -12.33
CA GLY A 371 16.50 -3.17 -12.59
C GLY A 371 17.49 -4.33 -12.34
N THR A 372 18.64 -4.07 -11.71
CA THR A 372 19.59 -5.15 -11.40
C THR A 372 19.08 -6.00 -10.25
N PRO A 373 19.18 -7.35 -10.32
CA PRO A 373 18.74 -8.21 -9.23
C PRO A 373 19.51 -7.94 -7.93
N LEU A 374 18.80 -7.71 -6.85
CA LEU A 374 19.33 -7.66 -5.49
C LEU A 374 19.39 -9.07 -4.92
N TRP A 375 18.30 -9.80 -5.03
CA TRP A 375 18.20 -11.20 -4.62
C TRP A 375 17.08 -11.93 -5.37
N SER A 376 17.13 -13.26 -5.32
CA SER A 376 16.06 -14.15 -5.76
C SER A 376 16.08 -15.42 -4.93
N ILE A 377 14.90 -15.92 -4.54
CA ILE A 377 14.72 -17.17 -3.84
C ILE A 377 13.71 -18.06 -4.57
N ASN A 378 14.00 -19.36 -4.68
CA ASN A 378 13.11 -20.32 -5.32
C ASN A 378 12.30 -21.06 -4.24
N LEU A 379 11.08 -20.61 -4.02
CA LEU A 379 10.16 -21.18 -3.02
C LEU A 379 9.49 -22.47 -3.53
N ALA A 380 9.28 -22.60 -4.84
CA ALA A 380 8.82 -23.87 -5.44
C ALA A 380 9.83 -25.01 -5.21
N ALA A 381 11.14 -24.75 -5.35
CA ALA A 381 12.16 -25.73 -5.03
C ALA A 381 12.19 -26.10 -3.54
N HIS A 382 11.90 -25.17 -2.63
CA HIS A 382 11.76 -25.46 -1.21
C HIS A 382 10.49 -26.27 -0.92
N TYR A 383 9.40 -25.99 -1.62
CA TYR A 383 8.16 -26.76 -1.51
C TYR A 383 8.32 -28.20 -2.02
N GLY A 384 9.09 -28.38 -3.09
CA GLY A 384 9.35 -29.66 -3.73
C GLY A 384 8.40 -29.98 -4.89
N ASP A 385 7.58 -29.04 -5.32
CA ASP A 385 6.68 -29.12 -6.48
C ASP A 385 6.47 -27.73 -7.08
N THR A 386 5.63 -27.60 -8.10
CA THR A 386 5.25 -26.31 -8.69
C THR A 386 4.48 -25.47 -7.68
N LEU A 387 4.77 -24.19 -7.63
CA LEU A 387 3.99 -23.18 -6.89
C LEU A 387 3.81 -21.98 -7.81
N ASP A 388 2.58 -21.59 -8.03
CA ASP A 388 2.24 -20.35 -8.72
C ASP A 388 1.95 -19.28 -7.67
N PHE A 389 2.77 -18.21 -7.63
CA PHE A 389 2.51 -17.02 -6.84
C PHE A 389 1.85 -15.98 -7.74
N ASP A 390 0.63 -16.22 -8.11
CA ASP A 390 -0.26 -15.21 -8.69
C ASP A 390 -0.74 -14.27 -7.58
N HIS A 391 0.22 -13.56 -6.96
CA HIS A 391 0.07 -12.82 -5.72
C HIS A 391 1.07 -11.66 -5.64
N ALA A 392 0.59 -10.47 -5.27
CA ALA A 392 1.45 -9.34 -4.94
C ALA A 392 2.00 -9.50 -3.51
N PRO A 393 3.30 -9.23 -3.28
CA PRO A 393 3.88 -9.35 -1.95
C PRO A 393 3.33 -8.31 -0.96
N VAL A 394 3.29 -8.69 0.32
CA VAL A 394 3.18 -7.76 1.44
C VAL A 394 4.55 -7.62 2.08
N ILE A 395 4.95 -6.40 2.40
CA ILE A 395 6.24 -6.06 2.99
C ILE A 395 6.04 -5.20 4.22
N ALA A 396 6.53 -5.65 5.37
CA ALA A 396 6.59 -4.89 6.61
C ALA A 396 7.60 -5.54 7.57
N ASP A 397 7.86 -4.92 8.72
CA ASP A 397 8.54 -5.57 9.85
C ASP A 397 7.48 -6.32 10.66
N PHE A 398 7.40 -7.65 10.51
CA PHE A 398 6.33 -8.47 11.07
C PHE A 398 6.51 -8.78 12.56
N ASP A 399 7.73 -8.73 13.08
CA ASP A 399 8.05 -9.12 14.45
C ASP A 399 8.78 -8.03 15.25
N ALA A 400 8.81 -6.81 14.72
CA ALA A 400 9.42 -5.63 15.34
C ALA A 400 10.92 -5.80 15.65
N ASP A 401 11.66 -6.48 14.76
CA ASP A 401 13.10 -6.74 14.90
C ASP A 401 13.99 -5.73 14.13
N ASP A 402 13.41 -4.66 13.57
CA ASP A 402 14.04 -3.68 12.71
C ASP A 402 14.56 -4.27 11.36
N THR A 403 13.98 -5.40 10.91
CA THR A 403 14.20 -5.93 9.55
C THR A 403 12.89 -5.99 8.78
N LEU A 404 12.98 -5.85 7.45
CA LEU A 404 11.82 -6.04 6.60
C LEU A 404 11.58 -7.53 6.37
N ASP A 405 10.32 -7.89 6.45
CA ASP A 405 9.80 -9.19 6.09
C ASP A 405 8.92 -9.10 4.84
N LEU A 406 8.80 -10.21 4.16
CA LEU A 406 7.98 -10.40 2.98
C LEU A 406 7.01 -11.55 3.20
N PHE A 407 5.75 -11.39 2.86
CA PHE A 407 4.81 -12.50 2.76
C PHE A 407 4.29 -12.66 1.34
N VAL A 408 4.26 -13.90 0.88
CA VAL A 408 3.62 -14.33 -0.36
C VAL A 408 2.87 -15.62 -0.14
N VAL A 409 1.71 -15.76 -0.78
CA VAL A 409 0.92 -16.98 -0.76
C VAL A 409 0.56 -17.38 -2.19
N GLY A 410 0.48 -18.66 -2.45
CA GLY A 410 0.15 -19.18 -3.78
C GLY A 410 -0.16 -20.65 -3.72
N GLY A 411 -0.10 -21.33 -4.87
CA GLY A 411 -0.38 -22.74 -4.96
C GLY A 411 -0.51 -23.22 -6.38
N GLN A 412 -1.23 -24.32 -6.56
CA GLN A 412 -1.55 -24.88 -7.86
C GLN A 412 -3.00 -25.31 -7.89
N ALA A 413 -3.74 -24.85 -8.87
CA ALA A 413 -5.09 -25.30 -9.15
C ALA A 413 -5.14 -26.13 -10.43
N PHE A 414 -5.83 -27.28 -10.39
CA PHE A 414 -5.94 -28.21 -11.49
C PHE A 414 -7.39 -28.24 -12.00
N TYR A 415 -7.63 -27.70 -13.17
CA TYR A 415 -8.96 -27.76 -13.79
C TYR A 415 -9.07 -29.00 -14.70
N PRO A 416 -10.17 -29.77 -14.63
CA PRO A 416 -11.33 -29.67 -13.75
C PRO A 416 -11.20 -30.46 -12.43
N ASP A 417 -10.05 -31.03 -12.12
CA ASP A 417 -9.83 -31.91 -10.96
C ASP A 417 -9.25 -31.09 -9.78
N PHE A 418 -10.08 -30.30 -9.15
CA PHE A 418 -9.70 -29.43 -8.03
C PHE A 418 -9.29 -30.19 -6.76
N GLN A 419 -9.55 -31.51 -6.67
CA GLN A 419 -9.25 -32.28 -5.45
C GLN A 419 -7.74 -32.41 -5.20
N HIS A 420 -6.92 -32.15 -6.21
CA HIS A 420 -5.46 -32.18 -6.12
C HIS A 420 -4.84 -30.79 -5.96
N ASN A 421 -5.67 -29.76 -5.78
CA ASN A 421 -5.19 -28.41 -5.49
C ASN A 421 -4.42 -28.38 -4.18
N TYR A 422 -3.46 -27.48 -4.10
CA TYR A 422 -2.68 -27.21 -2.90
C TYR A 422 -2.17 -25.78 -2.90
N GLY A 423 -1.76 -25.29 -1.71
CA GLY A 423 -1.17 -23.98 -1.58
C GLY A 423 -0.27 -23.86 -0.35
N ARG A 424 0.52 -22.81 -0.32
CA ARG A 424 1.38 -22.46 0.80
C ARG A 424 1.65 -20.96 0.87
N GLY A 425 1.53 -20.38 2.07
CA GLY A 425 2.05 -19.09 2.40
C GLY A 425 3.48 -19.16 2.95
N TYR A 426 4.33 -18.20 2.58
CA TYR A 426 5.69 -18.07 3.07
C TYR A 426 5.92 -16.68 3.64
N ALA A 427 6.52 -16.62 4.83
CA ALA A 427 7.13 -15.41 5.35
C ALA A 427 8.65 -15.52 5.26
N LEU A 428 9.28 -14.47 4.77
CA LEU A 428 10.73 -14.36 4.56
C LEU A 428 11.26 -13.14 5.29
N SER A 429 12.40 -13.25 5.97
CA SER A 429 13.17 -12.06 6.32
C SER A 429 13.99 -11.64 5.09
N ILE A 430 13.84 -10.40 4.66
CA ILE A 430 14.47 -9.87 3.45
C ILE A 430 15.58 -8.85 3.72
N GLY A 431 15.84 -8.55 4.97
CA GLY A 431 16.99 -7.76 5.41
C GLY A 431 16.64 -6.42 6.02
N LYS A 432 17.68 -5.65 6.34
CA LYS A 432 17.55 -4.32 6.93
C LYS A 432 17.23 -3.31 5.84
N GLY A 433 15.98 -3.17 5.56
CA GLY A 433 15.46 -2.13 4.70
C GLY A 433 14.92 -0.94 5.51
N ASN A 434 14.51 0.10 4.80
CA ASN A 434 13.99 1.33 5.40
C ASN A 434 12.51 1.57 5.06
N GLY A 435 11.82 0.55 4.49
CA GLY A 435 10.42 0.66 4.08
C GLY A 435 10.23 1.54 2.83
N PRO A 436 9.09 2.19 2.66
CA PRO A 436 7.91 2.07 3.51
C PRO A 436 7.32 0.67 3.51
N ALA A 437 6.40 0.38 4.44
CA ALA A 437 5.62 -0.84 4.39
C ALA A 437 4.68 -0.82 3.17
N TRP A 438 4.47 -2.01 2.56
CA TRP A 438 3.48 -2.25 1.50
C TRP A 438 2.50 -3.28 2.04
N LEU A 439 1.44 -2.79 2.70
CA LEU A 439 0.61 -3.61 3.58
C LEU A 439 -0.53 -4.35 2.88
N MET A 440 -0.84 -4.01 1.64
CA MET A 440 -1.93 -4.64 0.91
C MET A 440 -1.79 -4.47 -0.60
N PHE A 441 -2.64 -5.15 -1.34
CA PHE A 441 -2.74 -4.99 -2.79
C PHE A 441 -2.98 -3.52 -3.18
N GLN A 442 -2.20 -3.03 -4.13
CA GLN A 442 -2.20 -1.62 -4.55
C GLN A 442 -1.92 -0.62 -3.40
N ASN A 443 -1.11 -1.04 -2.42
CA ASN A 443 -0.55 -0.25 -1.34
C ASN A 443 -1.55 0.25 -0.27
N ASP A 444 -2.73 0.72 -0.64
CA ASP A 444 -3.64 1.41 0.27
C ASP A 444 -5.12 1.01 0.08
N ILE A 445 -5.97 1.45 1.01
CA ILE A 445 -7.40 1.13 1.03
C ILE A 445 -8.20 1.76 -0.12
N ARG A 446 -7.65 2.76 -0.82
CA ARG A 446 -8.23 3.41 -2.00
C ARG A 446 -7.70 2.82 -3.30
N ARG A 447 -6.79 1.85 -3.22
CA ARG A 447 -6.20 1.15 -4.37
C ARG A 447 -5.45 2.05 -5.34
N GLN A 448 -4.65 2.95 -4.83
CA GLN A 448 -3.89 3.93 -5.64
C GLN A 448 -2.53 3.41 -6.14
N SER A 449 -1.97 2.36 -5.53
CA SER A 449 -0.73 1.69 -5.97
C SER A 449 0.49 2.62 -6.10
N SER A 450 0.59 3.64 -5.24
CA SER A 450 1.59 4.69 -5.33
C SER A 450 2.27 4.97 -3.99
N LEU A 451 3.59 5.20 -4.03
CA LEU A 451 4.37 5.82 -2.95
C LEU A 451 4.70 7.29 -3.25
N CYS A 452 4.33 7.79 -4.42
CA CYS A 452 4.44 9.20 -4.77
C CYS A 452 3.35 9.99 -4.04
N GLY A 453 3.70 10.55 -2.90
CA GLY A 453 2.81 11.43 -2.19
C GLY A 453 2.62 12.72 -2.96
N ASN A 454 1.42 12.93 -3.35
CA ASN A 454 0.61 14.15 -3.45
C ASN A 454 -0.48 14.04 -4.52
N THR A 455 -1.18 12.92 -4.60
CA THR A 455 -2.59 13.13 -4.81
C THR A 455 -3.05 13.91 -3.58
N PRO A 456 -3.67 15.09 -3.71
CA PRO A 456 -4.25 15.72 -2.56
C PRO A 456 -5.23 14.71 -1.97
N ILE A 457 -4.75 13.96 -0.98
CA ILE A 457 -5.64 13.33 -0.05
C ILE A 457 -6.25 14.53 0.62
N SER A 458 -7.43 14.96 0.19
CA SER A 458 -8.29 15.62 1.12
C SER A 458 -8.67 14.53 2.14
N VAL A 459 -7.71 14.21 3.01
CA VAL A 459 -8.10 13.90 4.35
C VAL A 459 -8.85 15.17 4.71
N ASN A 460 -10.18 15.13 4.64
CA ASN A 460 -10.92 15.87 5.61
C ASN A 460 -10.37 15.30 6.92
N GLU A 461 -9.19 15.83 7.34
CA GLU A 461 -9.01 16.00 8.75
C GLU A 461 -10.37 16.51 9.14
N ASN A 462 -11.16 15.68 9.81
CA ASN A 462 -12.30 16.18 10.53
C ASN A 462 -11.75 17.47 11.11
N LYS A 463 -12.10 18.60 10.52
CA LYS A 463 -12.03 19.87 11.19
C LYS A 463 -13.08 19.72 12.29
N SER A 464 -12.82 18.74 13.18
CA SER A 464 -13.24 18.90 14.53
C SER A 464 -12.82 20.31 14.80
N ASN A 465 -13.69 21.15 15.23
CA ASN A 465 -13.43 22.55 15.60
C ASN A 465 -12.17 22.65 16.46
N THR A 466 -11.00 22.23 15.93
CA THR A 466 -9.70 22.30 16.56
C THR A 466 -9.35 23.76 16.55
N LYS A 467 -9.58 24.36 17.70
CA LYS A 467 -9.25 25.74 17.97
C LYS A 467 -7.79 25.93 17.61
N SER A 468 -7.47 26.99 16.89
CA SER A 468 -6.09 27.35 16.60
C SER A 468 -5.33 27.52 17.91
N VAL A 469 -4.35 26.64 18.15
CA VAL A 469 -3.51 26.66 19.34
C VAL A 469 -2.23 27.38 19.00
N LEU A 470 -1.85 28.35 19.84
CA LEU A 470 -0.58 29.05 19.71
C LEU A 470 0.45 28.39 20.63
N VAL A 471 1.68 28.22 20.15
CA VAL A 471 2.80 27.73 20.95
C VAL A 471 3.95 28.71 20.84
N PHE A 472 4.40 29.23 21.98
CA PHE A 472 5.48 30.20 22.02
C PHE A 472 6.30 30.13 23.31
N PRO A 473 7.61 30.45 23.28
CA PRO A 473 8.40 30.56 22.05
C PRO A 473 8.48 29.20 21.32
N ASN A 474 8.57 29.24 20.00
CA ASN A 474 8.79 28.07 19.18
C ASN A 474 9.78 28.41 18.05
N PRO A 475 11.04 27.94 18.11
CA PRO A 475 11.61 26.99 19.09
C PRO A 475 11.66 27.51 20.52
N GLY A 476 11.54 26.59 21.50
CA GLY A 476 11.70 26.84 22.91
C GLY A 476 13.00 26.29 23.46
N THR A 477 13.65 27.01 24.42
CA THR A 477 14.91 26.53 25.03
C THR A 477 14.71 25.96 26.40
N SER A 478 14.02 26.66 27.30
CA SER A 478 13.79 26.18 28.69
C SER A 478 12.33 25.91 29.00
N SER A 479 11.44 26.49 28.25
CA SER A 479 9.99 26.28 28.37
C SER A 479 9.26 26.71 27.09
N VAL A 480 8.08 26.15 26.87
CA VAL A 480 7.12 26.57 25.87
C VAL A 480 5.75 26.79 26.52
N THR A 481 4.99 27.74 26.04
CA THR A 481 3.60 27.95 26.46
C THR A 481 2.66 27.53 25.35
N ILE A 482 1.72 26.64 25.67
CA ILE A 482 0.62 26.23 24.79
C ILE A 482 -0.59 27.09 25.17
N GLU A 483 -1.06 27.95 24.26
CA GLU A 483 -2.22 28.83 24.47
C GLU A 483 -3.42 28.30 23.67
N ILE A 484 -4.52 28.03 24.38
CA ILE A 484 -5.75 27.42 23.83
C ILE A 484 -6.85 28.49 23.94
N PRO A 485 -7.23 29.18 22.84
CA PRO A 485 -8.30 30.16 22.89
C PRO A 485 -9.64 29.55 23.23
N HIS A 486 -10.32 30.09 24.24
CA HIS A 486 -11.68 29.68 24.65
C HIS A 486 -11.87 28.23 25.10
N SER A 487 -11.00 27.70 25.98
CA SER A 487 -11.25 26.41 26.60
C SER A 487 -12.55 26.47 27.42
N LYS A 488 -13.46 25.49 27.17
CA LYS A 488 -14.57 25.25 28.09
C LYS A 488 -13.99 24.76 29.41
N LYS A 489 -14.58 25.12 30.54
CA LYS A 489 -14.15 24.72 31.90
C LYS A 489 -14.46 23.25 32.20
N GLU A 490 -14.10 22.33 31.31
CA GLU A 490 -14.22 20.90 31.50
C GLU A 490 -12.82 20.31 31.64
N ASP A 491 -12.68 19.27 32.44
CA ASP A 491 -11.41 18.57 32.66
C ASP A 491 -10.86 18.03 31.32
N GLN A 492 -9.80 18.66 30.83
CA GLN A 492 -9.10 18.26 29.61
C GLN A 492 -7.80 17.53 29.95
N LEU A 493 -7.39 16.62 29.09
CA LEU A 493 -6.15 15.87 29.17
C LEU A 493 -5.18 16.38 28.11
N LEU A 494 -4.01 16.90 28.53
CA LEU A 494 -2.91 17.22 27.62
C LEU A 494 -1.84 16.13 27.68
N VAL A 495 -1.47 15.60 26.52
CA VAL A 495 -0.40 14.60 26.36
C VAL A 495 0.63 15.15 25.39
N ILE A 496 1.93 14.94 25.68
CA ILE A 496 3.04 15.41 24.85
C ILE A 496 3.98 14.24 24.58
N TYR A 497 4.34 14.04 23.32
CA TYR A 497 5.22 12.98 22.83
C TYR A 497 6.45 13.57 22.13
N ASN A 498 7.56 12.86 22.14
CA ASN A 498 8.69 13.17 21.26
C ASN A 498 8.48 12.59 19.84
N SER A 499 9.42 12.83 18.92
CA SER A 499 9.39 12.32 17.55
C SER A 499 9.43 10.79 17.41
N LYS A 500 9.73 10.06 18.50
CA LYS A 500 9.71 8.58 18.56
C LYS A 500 8.41 8.03 19.18
N GLY A 501 7.39 8.87 19.39
CA GLY A 501 6.14 8.47 20.05
C GLY A 501 6.23 8.26 21.56
N GLN A 502 7.39 8.51 22.21
CA GLN A 502 7.53 8.33 23.64
C GLN A 502 6.83 9.44 24.41
N LEU A 503 6.04 9.07 25.41
CA LEU A 503 5.31 10.00 26.27
C LEU A 503 6.29 10.84 27.11
N MET A 504 6.29 12.16 26.89
CA MET A 504 7.13 13.13 27.61
C MET A 504 6.42 13.77 28.79
N ARG A 505 5.13 14.09 28.62
CA ARG A 505 4.32 14.73 29.65
C ARG A 505 2.85 14.36 29.51
N LYS A 506 2.20 14.18 30.67
CA LYS A 506 0.75 14.01 30.76
C LYS A 506 0.22 14.93 31.85
N ILE A 507 -0.73 15.80 31.51
CA ILE A 507 -1.36 16.77 32.44
C ILE A 507 -2.86 16.49 32.41
N VAL A 508 -3.41 16.11 33.56
CA VAL A 508 -4.83 15.81 33.74
C VAL A 508 -5.53 17.03 34.34
N SER A 509 -6.78 17.29 33.93
CA SER A 509 -7.60 18.41 34.42
C SER A 509 -7.03 19.79 34.06
N VAL A 510 -6.71 19.98 32.76
CA VAL A 510 -6.30 21.27 32.24
C VAL A 510 -7.53 22.20 32.16
N SER A 511 -7.50 23.29 32.92
CA SER A 511 -8.60 24.28 32.97
C SER A 511 -8.11 25.71 32.62
N GLU A 512 -6.83 25.87 32.31
CA GLU A 512 -6.19 27.13 32.02
C GLU A 512 -6.06 27.34 30.50
N GLU A 513 -6.22 28.60 30.04
CA GLU A 513 -6.02 28.96 28.63
C GLU A 513 -4.54 28.93 28.22
N ARG A 514 -3.61 28.97 29.17
CA ARG A 514 -2.17 28.96 28.94
C ARG A 514 -1.50 27.90 29.81
N ILE A 515 -0.87 26.96 29.16
CA ILE A 515 -0.18 25.84 29.81
C ILE A 515 1.32 26.01 29.61
N LEU A 516 2.06 26.23 30.69
CA LEU A 516 3.51 26.31 30.66
C LEU A 516 4.11 24.90 30.76
N ILE A 517 4.92 24.54 29.76
CA ILE A 517 5.67 23.29 29.69
C ILE A 517 7.16 23.57 29.89
N GLU A 518 7.75 23.11 30.99
CA GLU A 518 9.19 23.17 31.19
C GLU A 518 9.89 22.12 30.33
N THR A 519 10.86 22.56 29.52
CA THR A 519 11.59 21.73 28.55
C THR A 519 13.09 21.65 28.79
N ARG A 520 13.58 22.18 29.93
CA ARG A 520 15.03 22.27 30.25
C ARG A 520 15.77 20.95 30.17
N ASP A 521 15.10 19.85 30.55
CA ASP A 521 15.68 18.51 30.61
C ASP A 521 15.31 17.67 29.37
N TRP A 522 14.71 18.29 28.35
CA TRP A 522 14.31 17.61 27.14
C TRP A 522 15.42 17.70 26.10
N GLN A 523 15.54 16.68 25.26
CA GLN A 523 16.47 16.68 24.13
C GLN A 523 16.01 17.67 23.06
N ALA A 524 16.95 18.33 22.40
CA ALA A 524 16.63 19.15 21.23
C ALA A 524 15.92 18.29 20.16
N GLY A 525 14.81 18.78 19.62
CA GLY A 525 14.03 18.03 18.64
C GLY A 525 12.59 18.49 18.54
N LEU A 526 11.81 17.74 17.75
CA LEU A 526 10.40 17.97 17.48
C LEU A 526 9.52 17.22 18.50
N TYR A 527 8.51 17.90 19.02
CA TYR A 527 7.54 17.37 19.98
C TYR A 527 6.12 17.62 19.49
N PHE A 528 5.24 16.66 19.77
CA PHE A 528 3.83 16.72 19.41
C PHE A 528 2.99 16.77 20.68
N PHE A 529 1.88 17.49 20.66
CA PHE A 529 0.93 17.49 21.76
C PHE A 529 -0.50 17.27 21.27
N GLN A 530 -1.29 16.64 22.12
CA GLN A 530 -2.71 16.42 21.93
C GLN A 530 -3.45 16.83 23.21
N LEU A 531 -4.51 17.60 23.05
CA LEU A 531 -5.45 17.96 24.09
C LEU A 531 -6.77 17.26 23.80
N SER A 532 -7.30 16.51 24.75
CA SER A 532 -8.56 15.77 24.61
C SER A 532 -9.49 16.04 25.78
N ASP A 533 -10.78 15.98 25.54
CA ASP A 533 -11.85 16.01 26.52
C ASP A 533 -12.72 14.74 26.40
N LYS A 534 -13.84 14.69 27.09
CA LYS A 534 -14.76 13.54 27.07
C LYS A 534 -15.44 13.31 25.69
N SER A 535 -15.37 14.28 24.79
CA SER A 535 -15.91 14.21 23.42
C SER A 535 -14.86 13.90 22.37
N GLY A 536 -13.58 13.67 22.75
CA GLY A 536 -12.48 13.35 21.86
C GLY A 536 -11.36 14.40 21.84
N CYS A 537 -10.57 14.45 20.76
CA CYS A 537 -9.48 15.42 20.59
C CYS A 537 -10.03 16.82 20.33
N SER A 538 -9.70 17.76 21.21
CA SER A 538 -10.17 19.16 21.13
C SER A 538 -9.13 20.11 20.55
N ALA A 539 -7.83 19.75 20.56
CA ALA A 539 -6.73 20.50 19.96
C ALA A 539 -5.47 19.64 19.84
N GLN A 540 -4.65 19.88 18.84
CA GLN A 540 -3.34 19.25 18.65
C GLN A 540 -2.34 20.21 18.00
N GLY A 541 -1.06 19.90 18.11
CA GLY A 541 -0.02 20.70 17.48
C GLY A 541 1.39 20.16 17.74
N LYS A 542 2.39 20.92 17.27
CA LYS A 542 3.80 20.57 17.40
C LYS A 542 4.64 21.78 17.77
N PHE A 543 5.80 21.54 18.40
CA PHE A 543 6.79 22.56 18.71
C PHE A 543 8.20 21.98 18.72
N ILE A 544 9.19 22.86 18.60
CA ILE A 544 10.62 22.51 18.60
C ILE A 544 11.24 22.93 19.94
N VAL A 545 12.08 22.08 20.52
CA VAL A 545 12.96 22.37 21.65
C VAL A 545 14.40 22.44 21.12
N GLU A 546 15.14 23.52 21.50
CA GLU A 546 16.56 23.72 21.18
C GLU A 546 17.47 23.48 22.40
#